data_89f9eb7a873a661e3fb952269420f94c
#
_entry.id   89f9eb7a873a661e3fb952269420f94c
#
_cell.length_a   1.000
_cell.length_b   1.000
_cell.length_c   1.000
_cell.angle_alpha   90.00
_cell.angle_beta   90.00
_cell.angle_gamma   90.00
#
_symmetry.space_group_name_H-M   'P 1'
#
loop_
_entity.id
_entity.type
_entity.pdbx_description
1 polymer ?
#
loop_
_entity_poly.entity_id
_entity_poly.type
_entity_poly.pdbx_seq_one_letter_code
_entity_poly.pdbx_strand_id
1 'polypeptide(L)'
;LSLGSRAAKDQKIQDLLNDTTITNVDAAEALGTSEASVRRYRRAVGFVADSSPAVVDDDSPRAHGPETTGTSDVREIYTGPLDEPITDVTGWAPVMRLLGIGDPENWVVVDDTVRMSTWQTSKRTEDGSRDIVNLYAYKARIARKTEDQRLGEDEIAEKLANMKTRGYRLTRRTPGSGLGPAVGWCHHQGDEQAGKDKNNGGLATLEEREFDVLERSLAAVKYHMKKGVNVQGILDNSAGDRIENIFGHYASQGRTTHTFRNQFSYAVESDIARTEAFAELGLPITKVYTPSNHGEMRTVQSAAPAASDSDNWDLIIAEDVKRVLDRSPLSDLITWEIPHDSWMTLVSFMGVNIGASHGHKADGKNLQRWALGQRDMFNFHEDFRMQIMLLGHKHHFHIEDVGGTVLIQSSTLDTGSRYFEAGMGNRSIGGALGFLVGEPYKTGFDALTFL
;
A
#
# COMPACT_ATOMS: atom_id res chain seq x y z
N LEU A 1 16.45 13.68 35.26
CA LEU A 1 17.67 12.92 35.59
C LEU A 1 17.43 11.44 35.28
N SER A 2 18.41 10.76 34.66
CA SER A 2 18.34 9.33 34.42
C SER A 2 18.28 8.55 35.75
N LEU A 3 17.73 7.31 35.72
CA LEU A 3 17.65 6.47 36.91
C LEU A 3 19.06 6.25 37.54
N GLY A 4 20.11 6.05 36.73
CA GLY A 4 21.48 5.95 37.16
C GLY A 4 21.99 7.21 37.86
N SER A 5 21.63 8.40 37.39
CA SER A 5 21.99 9.66 38.05
C SER A 5 21.25 9.87 39.38
N ARG A 6 20.05 9.33 39.53
CA ARG A 6 19.32 9.33 40.81
C ARG A 6 19.93 8.33 41.81
N ALA A 7 20.20 7.12 41.35
CA ALA A 7 20.86 6.09 42.17
C ALA A 7 22.25 6.51 42.67
N ALA A 8 23.03 7.24 41.87
CA ALA A 8 24.32 7.76 42.28
C ALA A 8 24.29 8.81 43.42
N LYS A 9 23.11 9.40 43.68
CA LYS A 9 22.89 10.48 44.65
C LYS A 9 22.06 10.08 45.86
N ASP A 10 21.42 8.90 45.82
CA ASP A 10 20.51 8.46 46.85
C ASP A 10 20.73 6.96 47.13
N GLN A 11 21.30 6.67 48.31
CA GLN A 11 21.64 5.31 48.75
C GLN A 11 20.39 4.41 48.80
N LYS A 12 19.23 4.94 49.19
CA LYS A 12 18.00 4.14 49.27
C LYS A 12 17.54 3.68 47.88
N ILE A 13 17.70 4.52 46.86
CA ILE A 13 17.41 4.16 45.46
C ILE A 13 18.38 3.07 45.02
N GLN A 14 19.65 3.21 45.38
CA GLN A 14 20.67 2.24 45.02
C GLN A 14 20.43 0.88 45.70
N ASP A 15 20.10 0.89 46.98
CA ASP A 15 19.79 -0.32 47.76
C ASP A 15 18.58 -1.05 47.14
N LEU A 16 17.51 -0.34 46.82
CA LEU A 16 16.31 -0.90 46.19
C LEU A 16 16.60 -1.47 44.77
N LEU A 17 17.44 -0.82 44.01
CA LEU A 17 17.83 -1.29 42.68
C LEU A 17 18.76 -2.51 42.74
N ASN A 18 19.53 -2.66 43.79
CA ASN A 18 20.46 -3.76 44.00
C ASN A 18 19.85 -4.94 44.83
N ASP A 19 18.62 -4.78 45.30
CA ASP A 19 17.92 -5.85 46.01
C ASP A 19 17.49 -6.94 45.03
N THR A 20 18.04 -8.12 45.22
CA THR A 20 17.77 -9.31 44.37
C THR A 20 16.42 -9.94 44.65
N THR A 21 15.78 -9.61 45.78
CA THR A 21 14.50 -10.18 46.17
C THR A 21 13.31 -9.43 45.57
N ILE A 22 13.52 -8.23 45.05
CA ILE A 22 12.50 -7.37 44.49
C ILE A 22 12.50 -7.49 42.94
N THR A 23 11.32 -7.71 42.37
CA THR A 23 11.18 -7.79 40.89
C THR A 23 11.46 -6.43 40.22
N ASN A 24 11.71 -6.45 38.90
CA ASN A 24 11.88 -5.19 38.16
C ASN A 24 10.60 -4.34 38.15
N VAL A 25 9.43 -4.98 38.23
CA VAL A 25 8.13 -4.33 38.28
C VAL A 25 7.96 -3.62 39.62
N ASP A 26 8.15 -4.34 40.73
CA ASP A 26 7.97 -3.76 42.06
C ASP A 26 8.98 -2.64 42.34
N ALA A 27 10.22 -2.80 41.89
CA ALA A 27 11.23 -1.74 41.96
C ALA A 27 10.88 -0.52 41.11
N ALA A 28 10.26 -0.73 39.94
CA ALA A 28 9.81 0.35 39.10
C ALA A 28 8.64 1.15 39.70
N GLU A 29 7.69 0.44 40.33
CA GLU A 29 6.58 1.03 41.06
C GLU A 29 7.04 1.85 42.26
N ALA A 30 7.89 1.25 43.10
CA ALA A 30 8.45 1.92 44.27
C ALA A 30 9.29 3.17 43.93
N LEU A 31 9.90 3.21 42.76
CA LEU A 31 10.72 4.33 42.27
C LEU A 31 9.98 5.32 41.40
N GLY A 32 8.71 5.08 41.09
CA GLY A 32 7.92 5.90 40.17
C GLY A 32 8.56 6.00 38.78
N THR A 33 9.03 4.88 38.23
CA THR A 33 9.72 4.81 36.94
C THR A 33 9.21 3.62 36.09
N SER A 34 9.72 3.43 34.89
CA SER A 34 9.33 2.27 34.08
C SER A 34 10.19 1.05 34.38
N GLU A 35 9.60 -0.14 34.28
CA GLU A 35 10.30 -1.42 34.39
C GLU A 35 11.51 -1.50 33.43
N ALA A 36 11.36 -0.97 32.21
CA ALA A 36 12.44 -0.93 31.23
C ALA A 36 13.66 -0.11 31.71
N SER A 37 13.42 0.94 32.50
CA SER A 37 14.49 1.77 33.10
C SER A 37 15.21 1.03 34.20
N VAL A 38 14.48 0.30 35.03
CA VAL A 38 15.07 -0.55 36.10
C VAL A 38 15.89 -1.70 35.50
N ARG A 39 15.34 -2.40 34.52
CA ARG A 39 16.01 -3.50 33.80
C ARG A 39 17.30 -3.02 33.12
N ARG A 40 17.29 -1.84 32.50
CA ARG A 40 18.47 -1.24 31.87
C ARG A 40 19.55 -0.91 32.89
N TYR A 41 19.19 -0.34 34.05
CA TYR A 41 20.12 -0.04 35.12
C TYR A 41 20.75 -1.31 35.67
N ARG A 42 19.94 -2.29 36.08
CA ARG A 42 20.40 -3.57 36.65
C ARG A 42 21.36 -4.29 35.68
N ARG A 43 21.07 -4.30 34.38
CA ARG A 43 21.96 -4.85 33.36
C ARG A 43 23.27 -4.08 33.25
N ALA A 44 23.24 -2.76 33.32
CA ALA A 44 24.44 -1.91 33.21
C ALA A 44 25.40 -2.06 34.40
N VAL A 45 24.88 -2.38 35.59
CA VAL A 45 25.72 -2.62 36.80
C VAL A 45 26.09 -4.09 37.00
N GLY A 46 25.85 -4.95 36.01
CA GLY A 46 26.24 -6.36 36.08
C GLY A 46 25.39 -7.21 37.03
N PHE A 47 24.16 -6.77 37.30
CA PHE A 47 23.22 -7.49 38.13
C PHE A 47 22.84 -8.83 37.47
N VAL A 48 23.41 -9.92 37.93
CA VAL A 48 23.03 -11.27 37.59
C VAL A 48 21.92 -11.66 38.54
N ALA A 49 20.69 -11.82 38.05
CA ALA A 49 19.64 -12.42 38.86
C ALA A 49 20.14 -13.80 39.34
N ASP A 50 20.17 -13.99 40.63
CA ASP A 50 20.55 -15.28 41.21
C ASP A 50 19.58 -16.34 40.69
N SER A 51 20.11 -17.29 39.91
CA SER A 51 19.36 -18.43 39.40
C SER A 51 19.28 -19.50 40.50
N SER A 52 18.82 -19.13 41.68
CA SER A 52 18.30 -20.13 42.61
C SER A 52 17.11 -20.79 41.94
N PRO A 53 17.00 -22.13 41.95
CA PRO A 53 15.84 -22.79 41.40
C PRO A 53 14.64 -22.29 42.21
N ALA A 54 13.96 -21.29 41.68
CA ALA A 54 12.63 -20.95 42.13
C ALA A 54 11.87 -22.27 42.19
N VAL A 55 11.26 -22.53 43.32
CA VAL A 55 10.08 -23.37 43.39
C VAL A 55 9.35 -23.11 42.07
N VAL A 56 9.22 -24.17 41.31
CA VAL A 56 8.50 -24.14 40.06
C VAL A 56 7.06 -23.80 40.41
N ASP A 57 6.77 -22.52 40.61
CA ASP A 57 5.50 -22.00 40.26
C ASP A 57 5.43 -22.28 38.77
N ASP A 58 4.44 -23.03 38.37
CA ASP A 58 4.08 -23.53 37.06
C ASP A 58 3.71 -22.33 36.12
N ASP A 59 4.69 -21.43 35.94
CA ASP A 59 4.76 -20.36 34.97
C ASP A 59 5.74 -20.72 33.84
N SER A 60 5.77 -21.98 33.47
CA SER A 60 5.89 -22.33 32.07
C SER A 60 4.88 -21.44 31.34
N PRO A 61 5.21 -20.76 30.21
CA PRO A 61 4.22 -20.02 29.47
C PRO A 61 3.03 -20.95 29.35
N ARG A 62 2.00 -20.68 30.16
CA ARG A 62 0.82 -21.57 30.23
C ARG A 62 0.47 -21.68 28.79
N ALA A 63 0.53 -22.91 28.29
CA ALA A 63 0.18 -23.18 26.94
C ALA A 63 -1.26 -22.67 26.82
N HIS A 64 -1.37 -21.40 26.39
CA HIS A 64 -2.67 -20.82 26.15
C HIS A 64 -3.34 -21.78 25.21
N GLY A 65 -4.50 -22.26 25.60
CA GLY A 65 -5.29 -23.09 24.73
C GLY A 65 -5.57 -22.34 23.44
N PRO A 66 -6.11 -23.03 22.47
CA PRO A 66 -6.48 -22.38 21.21
C PRO A 66 -7.38 -21.18 21.48
N GLU A 67 -7.01 -20.03 20.92
CA GLU A 67 -7.71 -18.74 21.12
C GLU A 67 -8.08 -18.12 19.80
N THR A 68 -9.20 -17.42 19.77
CA THR A 68 -9.62 -16.59 18.62
C THR A 68 -10.09 -15.24 19.12
N THR A 69 -9.61 -14.18 18.50
CA THR A 69 -10.02 -12.80 18.77
C THR A 69 -10.31 -12.07 17.46
N GLY A 70 -11.21 -11.11 17.45
CA GLY A 70 -11.50 -10.31 16.27
C GLY A 70 -12.98 -10.10 16.00
N THR A 71 -13.29 -9.69 14.78
CA THR A 71 -14.66 -9.39 14.31
C THR A 71 -15.33 -10.63 13.67
N SER A 72 -16.57 -10.47 13.20
CA SER A 72 -17.29 -11.53 12.46
C SER A 72 -16.57 -11.97 11.18
N ASP A 73 -15.77 -11.10 10.59
CA ASP A 73 -15.20 -11.29 9.25
C ASP A 73 -13.67 -11.41 9.22
N VAL A 74 -12.98 -10.97 10.27
CA VAL A 74 -11.53 -11.10 10.41
C VAL A 74 -11.21 -11.50 11.85
N ARG A 75 -10.43 -12.57 12.02
CA ARG A 75 -10.04 -13.06 13.33
C ARG A 75 -8.54 -13.35 13.37
N GLU A 76 -7.93 -13.06 14.49
CA GLU A 76 -6.64 -13.65 14.84
C GLU A 76 -6.89 -14.97 15.54
N ILE A 77 -6.14 -15.98 15.16
CA ILE A 77 -6.20 -17.30 15.76
C ILE A 77 -4.85 -17.69 16.32
N TYR A 78 -4.88 -18.35 17.44
CA TYR A 78 -3.74 -19.03 18.04
C TYR A 78 -4.08 -20.50 18.25
N THR A 79 -3.26 -21.39 17.69
CA THR A 79 -3.60 -22.82 17.66
C THR A 79 -3.40 -23.53 19.02
N GLY A 80 -2.63 -22.92 19.92
CA GLY A 80 -2.05 -23.68 21.02
C GLY A 80 -0.95 -24.63 20.52
N PRO A 81 -0.35 -25.42 21.44
CA PRO A 81 0.66 -26.42 21.10
C PRO A 81 0.07 -27.56 20.29
N LEU A 82 0.69 -27.88 19.15
CA LEU A 82 0.37 -29.02 18.29
C LEU A 82 1.56 -29.99 18.28
N ASP A 83 1.28 -31.28 18.29
CA ASP A 83 2.30 -32.34 18.20
C ASP A 83 2.87 -32.47 16.77
N GLU A 84 2.14 -32.00 15.75
CA GLU A 84 2.54 -32.06 14.35
C GLU A 84 2.45 -30.65 13.70
N PRO A 85 3.34 -30.35 12.74
CA PRO A 85 3.26 -29.08 12.02
C PRO A 85 2.11 -29.06 11.02
N ILE A 86 1.52 -27.89 10.80
CA ILE A 86 0.58 -27.65 9.71
C ILE A 86 1.39 -27.52 8.41
N THR A 87 1.22 -28.45 7.48
CA THR A 87 2.05 -28.55 6.28
C THR A 87 1.40 -27.97 5.02
N ASP A 88 0.09 -27.75 5.04
CA ASP A 88 -0.66 -27.25 3.90
C ASP A 88 -1.89 -26.43 4.32
N VAL A 89 -2.56 -25.82 3.32
CA VAL A 89 -3.75 -24.99 3.51
C VAL A 89 -4.92 -25.78 4.10
N THR A 90 -4.98 -27.09 3.87
CA THR A 90 -6.07 -27.97 4.35
C THR A 90 -5.91 -28.29 5.84
N GLY A 91 -4.71 -28.22 6.37
CA GLY A 91 -4.41 -28.42 7.78
C GLY A 91 -5.03 -27.40 8.72
N TRP A 92 -5.44 -26.25 8.21
CA TRP A 92 -6.09 -25.21 9.01
C TRP A 92 -7.55 -25.47 9.35
N ALA A 93 -8.27 -26.22 8.52
CA ALA A 93 -9.68 -26.50 8.75
C ALA A 93 -9.97 -27.24 10.08
N PRO A 94 -9.20 -28.26 10.49
CA PRO A 94 -9.33 -28.87 11.80
C PRO A 94 -9.07 -27.89 12.96
N VAL A 95 -8.08 -27.04 12.83
CA VAL A 95 -7.75 -26.00 13.82
C VAL A 95 -8.87 -24.99 13.96
N MET A 96 -9.44 -24.52 12.85
CA MET A 96 -10.57 -23.59 12.86
C MET A 96 -11.80 -24.21 13.56
N ARG A 97 -12.08 -25.50 13.33
CA ARG A 97 -13.16 -26.21 14.05
C ARG A 97 -12.89 -26.31 15.55
N LEU A 98 -11.66 -26.59 15.94
CA LEU A 98 -11.26 -26.63 17.34
C LEU A 98 -11.48 -25.26 18.03
N LEU A 99 -11.29 -24.16 17.29
CA LEU A 99 -11.53 -22.79 17.73
C LEU A 99 -13.01 -22.38 17.70
N GLY A 100 -13.93 -23.29 17.42
CA GLY A 100 -15.37 -23.02 17.36
C GLY A 100 -15.83 -22.31 16.09
N ILE A 101 -15.01 -22.33 15.03
CA ILE A 101 -15.40 -21.82 13.72
C ILE A 101 -16.16 -22.94 13.00
N GLY A 102 -17.49 -22.81 12.94
CA GLY A 102 -18.39 -23.86 12.45
C GLY A 102 -18.35 -24.07 10.95
N ASP A 103 -17.85 -23.10 10.19
CA ASP A 103 -17.85 -23.06 8.73
C ASP A 103 -16.44 -22.76 8.16
N PRO A 104 -15.42 -23.59 8.45
CA PRO A 104 -14.04 -23.30 8.07
C PRO A 104 -13.82 -23.18 6.55
N GLU A 105 -14.70 -23.78 5.75
CA GLU A 105 -14.71 -23.64 4.29
C GLU A 105 -14.99 -22.22 3.80
N ASN A 106 -15.60 -21.38 4.64
CA ASN A 106 -15.88 -19.97 4.34
C ASN A 106 -14.80 -19.02 4.86
N TRP A 107 -13.67 -19.58 5.33
CA TRP A 107 -12.56 -18.81 5.83
C TRP A 107 -11.27 -19.09 5.05
N VAL A 108 -10.42 -18.11 4.93
CA VAL A 108 -9.09 -18.22 4.34
C VAL A 108 -8.06 -17.75 5.36
N VAL A 109 -6.95 -18.46 5.45
CA VAL A 109 -5.79 -18.02 6.19
C VAL A 109 -5.06 -17.00 5.34
N VAL A 110 -4.72 -15.87 5.94
CA VAL A 110 -3.89 -14.84 5.31
C VAL A 110 -2.43 -15.27 5.49
N ASP A 111 -1.86 -15.92 4.48
CA ASP A 111 -0.60 -16.67 4.54
C ASP A 111 0.58 -15.90 5.11
N ASP A 112 0.71 -14.64 4.75
CA ASP A 112 1.77 -13.74 5.22
C ASP A 112 1.63 -13.32 6.70
N THR A 113 0.48 -13.60 7.31
CA THR A 113 0.27 -13.37 8.74
C THR A 113 0.64 -14.56 9.62
N VAL A 114 0.95 -15.71 9.01
CA VAL A 114 1.29 -16.93 9.73
C VAL A 114 2.63 -16.79 10.43
N ARG A 115 2.62 -16.97 11.73
CA ARG A 115 3.82 -17.03 12.57
C ARG A 115 3.86 -18.39 13.25
N MET A 116 4.95 -19.10 13.08
CA MET A 116 5.19 -20.41 13.72
C MET A 116 6.20 -20.24 14.83
N SER A 117 5.90 -20.84 15.97
CA SER A 117 6.84 -21.03 17.08
C SER A 117 7.06 -22.52 17.30
N THR A 118 8.30 -22.92 17.53
CA THR A 118 8.65 -24.31 17.80
C THR A 118 9.47 -24.39 19.08
N TRP A 119 9.22 -25.39 19.88
CA TRP A 119 10.02 -25.70 21.07
C TRP A 119 9.98 -27.19 21.38
N GLN A 120 10.87 -27.61 22.22
CA GLN A 120 10.93 -28.99 22.69
C GLN A 120 10.35 -29.10 24.09
N THR A 121 9.59 -30.17 24.33
CA THR A 121 9.13 -30.54 25.67
C THR A 121 9.37 -32.01 25.91
N SER A 122 9.38 -32.41 27.18
CA SER A 122 9.48 -33.84 27.51
C SER A 122 8.11 -34.38 27.88
N LYS A 123 7.66 -35.39 27.14
CA LYS A 123 6.39 -36.11 27.38
C LYS A 123 6.70 -37.43 28.07
N ARG A 124 5.95 -37.79 29.13
CA ARG A 124 6.10 -39.05 29.79
C ARG A 124 5.44 -40.14 28.96
N THR A 125 6.18 -41.20 28.69
CA THR A 125 5.69 -42.38 27.95
C THR A 125 4.99 -43.36 28.91
N GLU A 126 4.24 -44.31 28.38
CA GLU A 126 3.47 -45.27 29.19
C GLU A 126 4.37 -46.17 30.06
N ASP A 127 5.60 -46.41 29.64
CA ASP A 127 6.61 -47.18 30.40
C ASP A 127 7.34 -46.36 31.52
N GLY A 128 6.96 -45.05 31.64
CA GLY A 128 7.52 -44.14 32.65
C GLY A 128 8.80 -43.43 32.23
N SER A 129 9.34 -43.69 31.04
CA SER A 129 10.42 -42.93 30.44
C SER A 129 9.97 -41.55 29.97
N ARG A 130 10.88 -40.71 29.49
CA ARG A 130 10.57 -39.38 28.94
C ARG A 130 11.13 -39.27 27.54
N ASP A 131 10.25 -39.00 26.59
CA ASP A 131 10.63 -38.64 25.22
C ASP A 131 10.65 -37.14 25.04
N ILE A 132 11.58 -36.66 24.22
CA ILE A 132 11.61 -35.28 23.77
C ILE A 132 10.77 -35.18 22.53
N VAL A 133 9.70 -34.39 22.58
CA VAL A 133 8.80 -34.11 21.45
C VAL A 133 8.91 -32.66 21.04
N ASN A 134 8.86 -32.41 19.76
CA ASN A 134 8.74 -31.05 19.22
C ASN A 134 7.27 -30.64 19.27
N LEU A 135 7.04 -29.42 19.72
CA LEU A 135 5.72 -28.79 19.66
C LEU A 135 5.75 -27.60 18.71
N TYR A 136 4.63 -27.37 18.07
CA TYR A 136 4.42 -26.30 17.11
C TYR A 136 3.23 -25.47 17.54
N ALA A 137 3.33 -24.16 17.49
CA ALA A 137 2.18 -23.28 17.66
C ALA A 137 2.17 -22.23 16.56
N TYR A 138 0.99 -21.93 16.09
CA TYR A 138 0.80 -20.97 15.03
C TYR A 138 -0.08 -19.81 15.51
N LYS A 139 0.34 -18.62 15.15
CA LYS A 139 -0.50 -17.43 15.19
C LYS A 139 -0.74 -17.01 13.75
N ALA A 140 -2.00 -16.84 13.37
CA ALA A 140 -2.37 -16.45 12.03
C ALA A 140 -3.60 -15.55 12.06
N ARG A 141 -3.77 -14.77 11.00
CA ARG A 141 -5.02 -14.08 10.73
C ARG A 141 -5.83 -14.91 9.75
N ILE A 142 -7.11 -15.06 10.03
CA ILE A 142 -8.08 -15.63 9.09
C ILE A 142 -9.09 -14.56 8.71
N ALA A 143 -9.47 -14.53 7.45
CA ALA A 143 -10.52 -13.68 6.92
C ALA A 143 -11.67 -14.54 6.39
N ARG A 144 -12.90 -14.08 6.54
CA ARG A 144 -14.05 -14.74 5.92
C ARG A 144 -13.93 -14.62 4.41
N LYS A 145 -14.13 -15.71 3.69
CA LYS A 145 -14.27 -15.65 2.22
C LYS A 145 -15.49 -14.81 1.91
N THR A 146 -15.29 -13.63 1.36
CA THR A 146 -16.36 -12.82 0.79
C THR A 146 -16.75 -13.41 -0.56
N GLU A 147 -17.98 -13.20 -1.01
CA GLU A 147 -18.38 -13.54 -2.39
C GLU A 147 -17.41 -12.91 -3.41
N ASP A 148 -16.87 -11.73 -3.11
CA ASP A 148 -15.82 -11.06 -3.87
C ASP A 148 -14.54 -11.89 -4.08
N GLN A 149 -14.16 -12.75 -3.15
CA GLN A 149 -13.00 -13.64 -3.32
C GLN A 149 -13.29 -14.87 -4.17
N ARG A 150 -14.57 -15.27 -4.31
CA ARG A 150 -14.99 -16.30 -5.26
C ARG A 150 -15.11 -15.76 -6.68
N LEU A 151 -15.56 -14.53 -6.82
CA LEU A 151 -15.70 -13.84 -8.12
C LEU A 151 -14.31 -13.48 -8.69
N GLY A 152 -13.31 -13.20 -7.85
CA GLY A 152 -12.02 -12.70 -8.28
C GLY A 152 -11.30 -13.55 -9.33
N GLU A 153 -11.15 -14.85 -9.14
CA GLU A 153 -10.38 -15.68 -10.08
C GLU A 153 -11.21 -16.07 -11.32
N ASP A 154 -12.48 -16.42 -11.15
CA ASP A 154 -13.33 -16.85 -12.26
C ASP A 154 -13.87 -15.65 -13.06
N GLU A 155 -14.26 -14.56 -12.40
CA GLU A 155 -14.72 -13.34 -13.06
C GLU A 155 -13.58 -12.57 -13.74
N ILE A 156 -12.40 -12.55 -13.16
CA ILE A 156 -11.20 -12.02 -13.78
C ILE A 156 -10.84 -12.83 -15.03
N ALA A 157 -10.89 -14.15 -14.95
CA ALA A 157 -10.69 -15.03 -16.10
C ALA A 157 -11.78 -14.83 -17.17
N GLU A 158 -13.03 -14.62 -16.77
CA GLU A 158 -14.15 -14.31 -17.67
C GLU A 158 -14.02 -12.91 -18.28
N LYS A 159 -13.64 -11.89 -17.50
CA LYS A 159 -13.34 -10.56 -18.01
C LYS A 159 -12.17 -10.58 -18.99
N LEU A 160 -11.08 -11.29 -18.69
CA LEU A 160 -9.96 -11.49 -19.62
C LEU A 160 -10.36 -12.26 -20.88
N ALA A 161 -11.23 -13.26 -20.76
CA ALA A 161 -11.78 -13.98 -21.91
C ALA A 161 -12.69 -13.08 -22.74
N ASN A 162 -13.51 -12.25 -22.10
CA ASN A 162 -14.38 -11.26 -22.76
C ASN A 162 -13.57 -10.14 -23.41
N MET A 163 -12.44 -9.73 -22.86
CA MET A 163 -11.50 -8.78 -23.45
C MET A 163 -10.86 -9.34 -24.72
N LYS A 164 -10.46 -10.63 -24.73
CA LYS A 164 -9.94 -11.33 -25.91
C LYS A 164 -10.97 -11.56 -27.01
N THR A 165 -12.26 -11.62 -26.69
CA THR A 165 -13.36 -11.83 -27.64
C THR A 165 -13.93 -10.53 -28.21
N ARG A 166 -13.69 -9.37 -27.59
CA ARG A 166 -13.95 -8.08 -28.20
C ARG A 166 -12.87 -7.81 -29.25
N GLY A 167 -13.06 -8.31 -30.44
CA GLY A 167 -12.17 -8.03 -31.56
C GLY A 167 -12.06 -6.51 -31.74
N TYR A 168 -10.98 -5.91 -31.25
CA TYR A 168 -10.71 -4.49 -31.35
C TYR A 168 -10.56 -4.11 -32.82
N ARG A 169 -11.58 -3.48 -33.41
CA ARG A 169 -11.40 -2.69 -34.61
C ARG A 169 -10.79 -1.36 -34.18
N LEU A 170 -9.47 -1.34 -34.06
CA LEU A 170 -8.73 -0.08 -33.96
C LEU A 170 -8.93 0.71 -35.25
N THR A 171 -9.96 1.53 -35.28
CA THR A 171 -10.07 2.58 -36.27
C THR A 171 -9.07 3.65 -35.85
N ARG A 172 -7.81 3.55 -36.32
CA ARG A 172 -6.90 4.69 -36.22
C ARG A 172 -7.61 5.91 -36.74
N ARG A 173 -7.96 6.83 -35.84
CA ARG A 173 -8.52 8.11 -36.26
C ARG A 173 -7.39 8.85 -36.94
N THR A 174 -7.67 9.37 -38.13
CA THR A 174 -6.70 10.25 -38.79
C THR A 174 -6.56 11.50 -37.89
N PRO A 175 -5.36 11.76 -37.33
CA PRO A 175 -5.13 12.97 -36.56
C PRO A 175 -5.54 14.20 -37.42
N GLY A 176 -6.27 15.15 -36.84
CA GLY A 176 -6.43 16.45 -37.46
C GLY A 176 -7.81 16.82 -37.97
N SER A 177 -8.90 16.20 -37.54
CA SER A 177 -10.26 16.68 -37.90
C SER A 177 -10.79 17.86 -37.05
N GLY A 178 -10.05 18.28 -35.99
CA GLY A 178 -10.38 19.45 -35.19
C GLY A 178 -9.85 20.74 -35.81
N LEU A 179 -10.60 21.82 -35.71
CA LEU A 179 -10.13 23.16 -36.05
C LEU A 179 -9.42 23.74 -34.83
N GLY A 180 -8.14 24.06 -34.95
CA GLY A 180 -7.35 24.67 -33.88
C GLY A 180 -6.07 23.95 -33.52
N PRO A 181 -5.31 24.49 -32.58
CA PRO A 181 -4.05 23.88 -32.13
C PRO A 181 -4.30 22.52 -31.46
N ALA A 182 -3.32 21.62 -31.58
CA ALA A 182 -3.38 20.31 -30.98
C ALA A 182 -3.29 20.41 -29.45
N VAL A 183 -4.15 19.66 -28.77
CA VAL A 183 -4.14 19.50 -27.31
C VAL A 183 -4.32 18.01 -26.97
N GLY A 184 -4.03 17.63 -25.74
CA GLY A 184 -4.31 16.29 -25.24
C GLY A 184 -5.25 16.32 -24.05
N TRP A 185 -5.72 15.16 -23.67
CA TRP A 185 -6.45 14.96 -22.43
C TRP A 185 -5.53 14.30 -21.40
N CYS A 186 -5.40 14.88 -20.24
CA CYS A 186 -4.75 14.26 -19.10
C CYS A 186 -5.80 13.60 -18.21
N HIS A 187 -5.63 12.30 -17.96
CA HIS A 187 -6.28 11.57 -16.90
C HIS A 187 -5.28 11.39 -15.78
N HIS A 188 -5.54 12.00 -14.62
CA HIS A 188 -4.63 12.02 -13.49
C HIS A 188 -5.27 11.35 -12.27
N GLN A 189 -4.80 10.15 -11.95
CA GLN A 189 -5.32 9.26 -10.93
C GLN A 189 -4.17 8.75 -10.05
N GLY A 190 -4.43 8.53 -8.78
CA GLY A 190 -3.49 7.94 -7.84
C GLY A 190 -4.19 7.50 -6.57
N ASP A 191 -3.42 6.89 -5.65
CA ASP A 191 -3.91 6.50 -4.34
C ASP A 191 -5.14 5.57 -4.42
N GLU A 192 -5.14 4.61 -5.36
CA GLU A 192 -6.13 3.55 -5.47
C GLU A 192 -6.09 2.64 -4.25
N GLN A 193 -4.88 2.38 -3.75
CA GLN A 193 -4.62 1.57 -2.55
C GLN A 193 -5.42 0.26 -2.54
N ALA A 194 -5.36 -0.47 -3.67
CA ALA A 194 -6.06 -1.75 -3.82
C ALA A 194 -5.74 -2.68 -2.64
N GLY A 195 -6.80 -3.21 -2.02
CA GLY A 195 -6.66 -4.06 -0.82
C GLY A 195 -6.77 -3.33 0.51
N LYS A 196 -6.96 -2.01 0.53
CA LYS A 196 -7.21 -1.27 1.75
C LYS A 196 -8.45 -1.79 2.49
N ASP A 197 -8.49 -1.56 3.80
CA ASP A 197 -9.45 -2.13 4.74
C ASP A 197 -10.90 -2.05 4.25
N LYS A 198 -11.66 -3.09 4.55
CA LYS A 198 -13.08 -3.32 4.24
C LYS A 198 -14.02 -2.17 4.66
N ASN A 199 -13.63 -1.34 5.63
CA ASN A 199 -14.40 -0.16 6.02
C ASN A 199 -14.57 0.86 4.87
N ASN A 200 -13.79 0.71 3.80
CA ASN A 200 -13.82 1.53 2.60
C ASN A 200 -14.44 0.81 1.39
N GLY A 201 -15.11 -0.32 1.59
CA GLY A 201 -15.85 -1.06 0.56
C GLY A 201 -15.04 -2.16 -0.14
N GLY A 202 -13.73 -2.27 0.08
CA GLY A 202 -12.88 -3.30 -0.54
C GLY A 202 -12.65 -3.12 -2.04
N LEU A 203 -12.14 -4.15 -2.71
CA LEU A 203 -11.81 -4.10 -4.14
C LEU A 203 -13.03 -3.87 -5.05
N ALA A 204 -14.17 -4.48 -4.76
CA ALA A 204 -15.39 -4.30 -5.59
C ALA A 204 -15.82 -2.82 -5.64
N THR A 205 -15.81 -2.13 -4.51
CA THR A 205 -16.14 -0.70 -4.46
C THR A 205 -15.06 0.16 -5.13
N LEU A 206 -13.80 -0.23 -5.08
CA LEU A 206 -12.73 0.43 -5.82
C LEU A 206 -12.95 0.26 -7.33
N GLU A 207 -13.26 -0.94 -7.79
CA GLU A 207 -13.56 -1.24 -9.19
C GLU A 207 -14.74 -0.39 -9.72
N GLU A 208 -15.83 -0.29 -8.97
CA GLU A 208 -16.98 0.56 -9.33
C GLU A 208 -16.57 2.04 -9.50
N ARG A 209 -15.71 2.56 -8.62
CA ARG A 209 -15.22 3.94 -8.70
C ARG A 209 -14.25 4.16 -9.85
N GLU A 210 -13.31 3.24 -10.05
CA GLU A 210 -12.41 3.30 -11.21
C GLU A 210 -13.20 3.29 -12.51
N PHE A 211 -14.25 2.46 -12.58
CA PHE A 211 -15.15 2.42 -13.73
C PHE A 211 -15.89 3.76 -13.92
N ASP A 212 -16.49 4.33 -12.86
CA ASP A 212 -17.22 5.62 -12.94
C ASP A 212 -16.28 6.76 -13.36
N VAL A 213 -15.08 6.82 -12.78
CA VAL A 213 -14.03 7.80 -13.14
C VAL A 213 -13.62 7.66 -14.60
N LEU A 214 -13.42 6.44 -15.08
CA LEU A 214 -13.05 6.15 -16.46
C LEU A 214 -14.17 6.56 -17.44
N GLU A 215 -15.41 6.18 -17.16
CA GLU A 215 -16.58 6.55 -17.96
C GLU A 215 -16.72 8.09 -18.07
N ARG A 216 -16.55 8.82 -16.97
CA ARG A 216 -16.57 10.28 -16.95
C ARG A 216 -15.42 10.87 -17.76
N SER A 217 -14.22 10.29 -17.65
CA SER A 217 -13.07 10.73 -18.44
C SER A 217 -13.30 10.54 -19.93
N LEU A 218 -13.78 9.37 -20.35
CA LEU A 218 -14.13 9.07 -21.75
C LEU A 218 -15.24 10.01 -22.27
N ALA A 219 -16.26 10.26 -21.45
CA ALA A 219 -17.34 11.17 -21.78
C ALA A 219 -16.83 12.62 -21.97
N ALA A 220 -15.91 13.08 -21.10
CA ALA A 220 -15.32 14.41 -21.22
C ALA A 220 -14.48 14.55 -22.48
N VAL A 221 -13.64 13.57 -22.83
CA VAL A 221 -12.88 13.57 -24.08
C VAL A 221 -13.83 13.67 -25.29
N LYS A 222 -14.83 12.78 -25.34
CA LYS A 222 -15.82 12.75 -26.41
C LYS A 222 -16.58 14.07 -26.51
N TYR A 223 -16.90 14.70 -25.37
CA TYR A 223 -17.56 16.02 -25.33
C TYR A 223 -16.69 17.11 -25.95
N HIS A 224 -15.41 17.21 -25.54
CA HIS A 224 -14.50 18.22 -26.09
C HIS A 224 -14.27 18.02 -27.58
N MET A 225 -14.09 16.78 -28.04
CA MET A 225 -13.97 16.46 -29.46
C MET A 225 -15.24 16.86 -30.25
N LYS A 226 -16.43 16.61 -29.68
CA LYS A 226 -17.72 17.03 -30.30
C LYS A 226 -17.86 18.55 -30.37
N LYS A 227 -17.24 19.27 -29.42
CA LYS A 227 -17.20 20.74 -29.43
C LYS A 227 -16.16 21.34 -30.40
N GLY A 228 -15.43 20.49 -31.12
CA GLY A 228 -14.43 20.91 -32.10
C GLY A 228 -13.03 21.11 -31.54
N VAL A 229 -12.79 20.75 -30.26
CA VAL A 229 -11.44 20.76 -29.70
C VAL A 229 -10.60 19.69 -30.39
N ASN A 230 -9.41 20.08 -30.83
CA ASN A 230 -8.48 19.19 -31.55
C ASN A 230 -7.68 18.30 -30.57
N VAL A 231 -8.35 17.34 -29.93
CA VAL A 231 -7.73 16.39 -29.02
C VAL A 231 -6.94 15.35 -29.81
N GLN A 232 -5.62 15.28 -29.61
CA GLN A 232 -4.68 14.48 -30.40
C GLN A 232 -3.98 13.38 -29.58
N GLY A 233 -4.18 13.29 -28.28
CA GLY A 233 -3.59 12.25 -27.43
C GLY A 233 -4.18 12.22 -26.05
N ILE A 234 -3.91 11.14 -25.36
CA ILE A 234 -4.24 10.90 -23.95
C ILE A 234 -2.95 10.82 -23.15
N LEU A 235 -2.86 11.54 -22.04
CA LEU A 235 -1.87 11.34 -20.99
C LEU A 235 -2.56 10.61 -19.84
N ASP A 236 -2.24 9.35 -19.62
CA ASP A 236 -2.75 8.54 -18.52
C ASP A 236 -1.67 8.48 -17.42
N ASN A 237 -1.85 9.33 -16.41
CA ASN A 237 -0.89 9.46 -15.31
C ASN A 237 -1.35 8.69 -14.08
N SER A 238 -0.58 7.67 -13.71
CA SER A 238 -0.68 6.94 -12.44
C SER A 238 0.25 7.57 -11.41
N ALA A 239 -0.32 8.27 -10.44
CA ALA A 239 0.44 9.01 -9.43
C ALA A 239 0.94 8.14 -8.25
N GLY A 240 0.92 6.81 -8.40
CA GLY A 240 1.41 5.87 -7.40
C GLY A 240 0.38 5.46 -6.34
N ASP A 241 0.81 4.64 -5.38
CA ASP A 241 -0.03 4.01 -4.36
C ASP A 241 -1.19 3.19 -4.96
N ARG A 242 -0.85 2.38 -5.98
CA ARG A 242 -1.82 1.53 -6.66
C ARG A 242 -2.31 0.39 -5.79
N ILE A 243 -1.46 -0.10 -4.90
CA ILE A 243 -1.75 -1.14 -3.93
C ILE A 243 -1.57 -0.62 -2.51
N GLU A 244 -2.35 -1.15 -1.57
CA GLU A 244 -2.12 -0.88 -0.14
C GLU A 244 -0.84 -1.53 0.35
N ASN A 245 -0.43 -2.66 -0.27
CA ASN A 245 0.68 -3.48 0.17
C ASN A 245 0.37 -4.20 1.51
N ILE A 246 1.27 -5.11 1.93
CA ILE A 246 1.15 -5.91 3.16
C ILE A 246 2.43 -5.90 3.99
N PHE A 247 3.52 -5.34 3.46
CA PHE A 247 4.86 -5.44 4.06
C PHE A 247 5.13 -4.41 5.17
N GLY A 248 4.06 -3.99 5.87
CA GLY A 248 4.11 -3.61 7.26
C GLY A 248 4.91 -2.37 7.66
N HIS A 249 4.88 -1.27 6.90
CA HIS A 249 5.37 0.01 7.41
C HIS A 249 4.24 0.88 7.98
N TYR A 250 3.10 0.89 7.31
CA TYR A 250 1.92 1.62 7.74
C TYR A 250 0.95 0.71 8.49
N ALA A 251 0.26 1.25 9.50
CA ALA A 251 -0.70 0.48 10.29
C ALA A 251 -1.87 -0.06 9.45
N SER A 252 -2.21 0.61 8.36
CA SER A 252 -3.21 0.20 7.38
C SER A 252 -2.84 -1.08 6.66
N GLN A 253 -1.57 -1.27 6.31
CA GLN A 253 -1.05 -2.47 5.65
C GLN A 253 -1.26 -3.75 6.49
N GLY A 254 -1.28 -3.62 7.80
CA GLY A 254 -1.62 -4.72 8.71
C GLY A 254 -3.12 -5.05 8.75
N ARG A 255 -3.98 -4.31 8.07
CA ARG A 255 -5.44 -4.47 8.08
C ARG A 255 -6.03 -4.83 6.73
N THR A 256 -5.19 -5.07 5.71
CA THR A 256 -5.66 -5.48 4.39
C THR A 256 -6.44 -6.79 4.49
N THR A 257 -7.51 -6.89 3.74
CA THR A 257 -8.34 -8.10 3.65
C THR A 257 -8.00 -8.94 2.41
N HIS A 258 -7.08 -8.45 1.58
CA HIS A 258 -6.66 -9.06 0.34
C HIS A 258 -5.18 -9.44 0.41
N THR A 259 -4.83 -10.58 -0.18
CA THR A 259 -3.43 -10.99 -0.31
C THR A 259 -2.69 -9.99 -1.20
N PHE A 260 -1.37 -9.92 -1.05
CA PHE A 260 -0.53 -9.12 -1.94
C PHE A 260 -0.76 -9.50 -3.42
N ARG A 261 -0.86 -10.81 -3.70
CA ARG A 261 -1.12 -11.32 -5.05
C ARG A 261 -2.41 -10.75 -5.64
N ASN A 262 -3.50 -10.73 -4.85
CA ASN A 262 -4.79 -10.20 -5.33
C ASN A 262 -4.71 -8.69 -5.59
N GLN A 263 -4.05 -7.94 -4.71
CA GLN A 263 -3.83 -6.50 -4.90
C GLN A 263 -3.03 -6.23 -6.17
N PHE A 264 -1.94 -6.99 -6.37
CA PHE A 264 -1.06 -6.85 -7.52
C PHE A 264 -1.78 -7.20 -8.84
N SER A 265 -2.45 -8.36 -8.89
CA SER A 265 -3.22 -8.78 -10.08
C SER A 265 -4.30 -7.76 -10.43
N TYR A 266 -5.03 -7.28 -9.42
CA TYR A 266 -6.05 -6.25 -9.61
C TYR A 266 -5.44 -4.97 -10.23
N ALA A 267 -4.34 -4.47 -9.68
CA ALA A 267 -3.69 -3.25 -10.15
C ALA A 267 -3.20 -3.37 -11.61
N VAL A 268 -2.67 -4.54 -12.00
CA VAL A 268 -2.26 -4.80 -13.39
C VAL A 268 -3.49 -4.85 -14.31
N GLU A 269 -4.52 -5.58 -13.91
CA GLU A 269 -5.73 -5.79 -14.73
C GLU A 269 -6.55 -4.53 -14.91
N SER A 270 -6.75 -3.74 -13.85
CA SER A 270 -7.47 -2.46 -13.92
C SER A 270 -6.76 -1.45 -14.84
N ASP A 271 -5.43 -1.44 -14.81
CA ASP A 271 -4.65 -0.56 -15.67
C ASP A 271 -4.70 -0.98 -17.14
N ILE A 272 -4.64 -2.28 -17.44
CA ILE A 272 -4.83 -2.80 -18.79
C ILE A 272 -6.22 -2.41 -19.28
N ALA A 273 -7.27 -2.64 -18.49
CA ALA A 273 -8.65 -2.31 -18.85
C ALA A 273 -8.83 -0.81 -19.12
N ARG A 274 -8.25 0.06 -18.29
CA ARG A 274 -8.27 1.51 -18.51
C ARG A 274 -7.59 1.90 -19.81
N THR A 275 -6.42 1.29 -20.09
CA THR A 275 -5.69 1.56 -21.33
C THR A 275 -6.48 1.12 -22.57
N GLU A 276 -7.11 -0.05 -22.53
CA GLU A 276 -7.97 -0.53 -23.61
C GLU A 276 -9.15 0.40 -23.87
N ALA A 277 -9.79 0.90 -22.81
CA ALA A 277 -10.91 1.83 -22.95
C ALA A 277 -10.47 3.17 -23.58
N PHE A 278 -9.31 3.71 -23.20
CA PHE A 278 -8.75 4.89 -23.87
C PHE A 278 -8.37 4.61 -25.34
N ALA A 279 -7.87 3.42 -25.64
CA ALA A 279 -7.52 3.04 -27.00
C ALA A 279 -8.72 3.00 -27.94
N GLU A 280 -9.96 2.79 -27.44
CA GLU A 280 -11.20 2.89 -28.23
C GLU A 280 -11.42 4.30 -28.83
N LEU A 281 -10.81 5.33 -28.24
CA LEU A 281 -10.85 6.69 -28.80
C LEU A 281 -10.02 6.83 -30.08
N GLY A 282 -9.13 5.87 -30.39
CA GLY A 282 -8.24 5.88 -31.55
C GLY A 282 -7.14 6.93 -31.45
N LEU A 283 -6.81 7.40 -30.24
CA LEU A 283 -5.78 8.40 -29.97
C LEU A 283 -4.52 7.75 -29.39
N PRO A 284 -3.31 8.30 -29.66
CA PRO A 284 -2.09 7.90 -28.96
C PRO A 284 -2.25 8.08 -27.44
N ILE A 285 -1.67 7.16 -26.67
CA ILE A 285 -1.70 7.14 -25.21
C ILE A 285 -0.26 7.24 -24.69
N THR A 286 -0.01 8.23 -23.86
CA THR A 286 1.24 8.32 -23.09
C THR A 286 0.94 7.90 -21.65
N LYS A 287 1.53 6.79 -21.23
CA LYS A 287 1.38 6.27 -19.87
C LYS A 287 2.53 6.75 -19.01
N VAL A 288 2.18 7.38 -17.88
CA VAL A 288 3.15 7.93 -16.94
C VAL A 288 2.97 7.26 -15.59
N TYR A 289 4.07 6.80 -14.99
CA TYR A 289 4.07 6.14 -13.68
C TYR A 289 5.04 6.82 -12.74
N THR A 290 4.77 6.73 -11.46
CA THR A 290 5.65 7.25 -10.40
C THR A 290 5.79 6.25 -9.27
N PRO A 291 6.99 6.12 -8.65
CA PRO A 291 7.14 5.32 -7.45
C PRO A 291 6.45 5.99 -6.26
N SER A 292 5.92 5.19 -5.35
CA SER A 292 5.16 5.66 -4.20
C SER A 292 5.64 5.06 -2.87
N ASN A 293 5.12 5.58 -1.76
CA ASN A 293 5.51 5.10 -0.44
C ASN A 293 4.87 3.76 -0.04
N HIS A 294 3.64 3.45 -0.50
CA HIS A 294 3.06 2.12 -0.32
C HIS A 294 3.73 1.09 -1.25
N GLY A 295 4.23 1.54 -2.39
CA GLY A 295 4.99 0.73 -3.32
C GLY A 295 6.42 0.42 -2.89
N GLU A 296 7.02 1.14 -1.94
CA GLU A 296 8.42 0.96 -1.53
C GLU A 296 8.69 -0.47 -1.04
N MET A 297 9.70 -1.10 -1.61
CA MET A 297 10.27 -2.33 -1.04
C MET A 297 11.16 -1.98 0.15
N ARG A 298 10.96 -2.67 1.26
CA ARG A 298 11.67 -2.37 2.50
C ARG A 298 12.47 -3.57 2.99
N THR A 299 13.63 -3.28 3.57
CA THR A 299 14.48 -4.33 4.10
C THR A 299 13.93 -4.86 5.43
N VAL A 300 13.95 -6.19 5.59
CA VAL A 300 13.41 -6.88 6.77
C VAL A 300 14.10 -6.43 8.07
N GLN A 301 15.37 -6.04 8.00
CA GLN A 301 16.19 -5.73 9.19
C GLN A 301 16.01 -4.31 9.72
N SER A 302 15.67 -3.35 8.87
CA SER A 302 15.67 -1.94 9.27
C SER A 302 14.36 -1.20 9.00
N ALA A 303 13.41 -1.83 8.33
CA ALA A 303 12.20 -1.18 7.78
C ALA A 303 12.54 0.06 6.89
N ALA A 304 13.80 0.21 6.50
CA ALA A 304 14.23 1.26 5.60
C ALA A 304 13.83 0.91 4.16
N PRO A 305 13.50 1.90 3.32
CA PRO A 305 13.31 1.70 1.89
C PRO A 305 14.54 1.02 1.26
N ALA A 306 14.34 0.34 0.15
CA ALA A 306 15.42 -0.11 -0.70
C ALA A 306 16.29 1.08 -1.17
N ALA A 307 17.52 0.82 -1.58
CA ALA A 307 18.45 1.86 -1.96
C ALA A 307 18.05 2.58 -3.26
N SER A 308 17.33 1.90 -4.14
CA SER A 308 16.86 2.41 -5.43
C SER A 308 15.37 2.74 -5.39
N ASP A 309 15.00 3.90 -5.94
CA ASP A 309 13.58 4.23 -6.17
C ASP A 309 12.92 3.31 -7.23
N SER A 310 13.71 2.54 -7.99
CA SER A 310 13.21 1.49 -8.89
C SER A 310 12.72 0.23 -8.18
N ASP A 311 13.16 -0.01 -6.93
CA ASP A 311 12.65 -1.10 -6.08
C ASP A 311 11.29 -0.71 -5.48
N ASN A 312 10.30 -0.63 -6.36
CA ASN A 312 8.96 -0.12 -6.06
C ASN A 312 7.88 -0.93 -6.78
N TRP A 313 6.87 -1.37 -6.05
CA TRP A 313 5.80 -2.20 -6.59
C TRP A 313 4.98 -1.49 -7.68
N ASP A 314 4.80 -0.17 -7.61
CA ASP A 314 4.09 0.58 -8.66
C ASP A 314 4.83 0.51 -9.99
N LEU A 315 6.17 0.55 -9.97
CA LEU A 315 6.99 0.42 -11.18
C LEU A 315 6.99 -1.02 -11.71
N ILE A 316 6.98 -2.03 -10.83
CA ILE A 316 6.87 -3.43 -11.25
C ILE A 316 5.50 -3.70 -11.86
N ILE A 317 4.42 -3.13 -11.30
CA ILE A 317 3.08 -3.17 -11.90
C ILE A 317 3.11 -2.53 -13.29
N ALA A 318 3.73 -1.36 -13.43
CA ALA A 318 3.88 -0.66 -14.71
C ALA A 318 4.61 -1.51 -15.76
N GLU A 319 5.69 -2.19 -15.36
CA GLU A 319 6.45 -3.09 -16.24
C GLU A 319 5.64 -4.32 -16.65
N ASP A 320 4.82 -4.87 -15.75
CA ASP A 320 3.94 -6.00 -16.08
C ASP A 320 2.82 -5.57 -17.04
N VAL A 321 2.20 -4.43 -16.82
CA VAL A 321 1.22 -3.83 -17.76
C VAL A 321 1.88 -3.62 -19.12
N LYS A 322 3.07 -3.02 -19.15
CA LYS A 322 3.85 -2.81 -20.37
C LYS A 322 4.13 -4.13 -21.09
N ARG A 323 4.57 -5.16 -20.39
CA ARG A 323 4.91 -6.49 -20.97
C ARG A 323 3.70 -7.12 -21.65
N VAL A 324 2.49 -6.94 -21.12
CA VAL A 324 1.24 -7.44 -21.70
C VAL A 324 0.86 -6.60 -22.91
N LEU A 325 0.81 -5.27 -22.77
CA LEU A 325 0.32 -4.37 -23.81
C LEU A 325 1.27 -4.25 -25.01
N ASP A 326 2.59 -4.36 -24.81
CA ASP A 326 3.57 -4.40 -25.91
C ASP A 326 3.39 -5.63 -26.83
N ARG A 327 2.74 -6.69 -26.32
CA ARG A 327 2.41 -7.90 -27.09
C ARG A 327 0.99 -7.88 -27.66
N SER A 328 0.26 -6.83 -27.37
CA SER A 328 -1.13 -6.63 -27.83
C SER A 328 -1.16 -5.82 -29.14
N PRO A 329 -2.31 -5.79 -29.84
CA PRO A 329 -2.50 -4.89 -30.98
C PRO A 329 -2.44 -3.40 -30.63
N LEU A 330 -2.37 -3.04 -29.35
CA LEU A 330 -2.32 -1.66 -28.87
C LEU A 330 -0.88 -1.11 -28.78
N SER A 331 0.14 -1.94 -28.93
CA SER A 331 1.55 -1.56 -28.76
C SER A 331 1.95 -0.28 -29.49
N ASP A 332 1.48 -0.11 -30.73
CA ASP A 332 1.78 1.05 -31.56
C ASP A 332 1.11 2.35 -31.12
N LEU A 333 0.13 2.29 -30.21
CA LEU A 333 -0.57 3.46 -29.69
C LEU A 333 0.02 3.96 -28.39
N ILE A 334 0.86 3.17 -27.71
CA ILE A 334 1.26 3.45 -26.35
C ILE A 334 2.71 3.91 -26.28
N THR A 335 2.94 5.03 -25.63
CA THR A 335 4.27 5.49 -25.20
C THR A 335 4.38 5.34 -23.70
N TRP A 336 5.51 4.88 -23.20
CA TRP A 336 5.74 4.56 -21.79
C TRP A 336 6.76 5.50 -21.17
N GLU A 337 6.36 6.14 -20.07
CA GLU A 337 7.21 6.96 -19.22
C GLU A 337 7.27 6.31 -17.83
N ILE A 338 8.18 5.37 -17.67
CA ILE A 338 8.46 4.65 -16.43
C ILE A 338 9.83 5.12 -15.94
N PRO A 339 9.93 5.74 -14.75
CA PRO A 339 11.20 6.30 -14.30
C PRO A 339 12.18 5.18 -13.92
N HIS A 340 13.46 5.44 -14.13
CA HIS A 340 14.53 4.58 -13.66
C HIS A 340 15.31 5.30 -12.56
N ASP A 341 15.31 4.73 -11.35
CA ASP A 341 16.02 5.26 -10.17
C ASP A 341 15.72 6.75 -9.88
N SER A 342 14.47 7.13 -10.05
CA SER A 342 13.99 8.50 -9.85
C SER A 342 12.60 8.50 -9.21
N TRP A 343 12.40 9.43 -8.29
CA TRP A 343 11.10 9.67 -7.64
C TRP A 343 10.16 10.58 -8.43
N MET A 344 10.59 11.03 -9.60
CA MET A 344 9.83 11.90 -10.50
C MET A 344 10.01 11.45 -11.94
N THR A 345 8.90 11.44 -12.67
CA THR A 345 8.86 11.15 -14.10
C THR A 345 8.67 12.46 -14.85
N LEU A 346 9.51 12.71 -15.84
CA LEU A 346 9.45 13.89 -16.70
C LEU A 346 8.88 13.51 -18.05
N VAL A 347 7.88 14.23 -18.52
CA VAL A 347 7.25 14.01 -19.82
C VAL A 347 6.94 15.32 -20.51
N SER A 348 7.21 15.40 -21.81
CA SER A 348 6.74 16.50 -22.68
C SER A 348 5.51 16.02 -23.46
N PHE A 349 4.36 16.62 -23.19
CA PHE A 349 3.10 16.23 -23.79
C PHE A 349 2.37 17.43 -24.36
N MET A 350 2.06 17.40 -25.65
CA MET A 350 1.41 18.51 -26.40
C MET A 350 2.10 19.87 -26.21
N GLY A 351 3.43 19.87 -26.18
CA GLY A 351 4.25 21.06 -25.99
C GLY A 351 4.35 21.58 -24.55
N VAL A 352 3.80 20.83 -23.59
CA VAL A 352 3.84 21.16 -22.16
C VAL A 352 4.76 20.20 -21.42
N ASN A 353 5.68 20.72 -20.63
CA ASN A 353 6.59 19.94 -19.80
C ASN A 353 5.95 19.65 -18.44
N ILE A 354 5.78 18.39 -18.12
CA ILE A 354 5.07 17.89 -16.96
C ILE A 354 6.02 17.04 -16.13
N GLY A 355 6.17 17.35 -14.83
CA GLY A 355 6.80 16.48 -13.86
C GLY A 355 5.72 15.74 -13.06
N ALA A 356 5.78 14.43 -12.98
CA ALA A 356 4.87 13.62 -12.19
C ALA A 356 5.61 12.94 -11.03
N SER A 357 5.07 13.03 -9.82
CA SER A 357 5.61 12.38 -8.63
C SER A 357 4.46 11.96 -7.72
N HIS A 358 4.66 10.93 -6.91
CA HIS A 358 3.64 10.61 -5.91
C HIS A 358 3.50 11.69 -4.84
N GLY A 359 4.59 12.34 -4.44
CA GLY A 359 4.55 13.47 -3.48
C GLY A 359 5.00 13.12 -2.06
N HIS A 360 5.18 11.85 -1.70
CA HIS A 360 5.61 11.40 -0.36
C HIS A 360 7.00 11.95 0.05
N LYS A 361 7.88 12.24 -0.89
CA LYS A 361 9.18 12.86 -0.60
C LYS A 361 9.05 14.30 -0.08
N ALA A 362 7.85 14.90 -0.15
CA ALA A 362 7.53 16.20 0.45
C ALA A 362 7.05 16.10 1.91
N ASP A 363 6.86 14.89 2.46
CA ASP A 363 6.39 14.72 3.84
C ASP A 363 7.27 15.41 4.86
N GLY A 364 6.61 16.07 5.82
CA GLY A 364 7.30 16.87 6.83
C GLY A 364 7.95 18.16 6.33
N LYS A 365 7.78 18.52 5.05
CA LYS A 365 8.33 19.71 4.41
C LYS A 365 7.20 20.67 4.01
N ASN A 366 7.56 21.93 3.76
CA ASN A 366 6.66 22.86 3.08
C ASN A 366 6.55 22.44 1.61
N LEU A 367 5.34 22.10 1.16
CA LEU A 367 5.07 21.56 -0.17
C LEU A 367 5.51 22.52 -1.29
N GLN A 368 5.20 23.82 -1.16
CA GLN A 368 5.60 24.83 -2.15
C GLN A 368 7.12 24.90 -2.29
N ARG A 369 7.82 24.99 -1.15
CA ARG A 369 9.29 25.05 -1.15
C ARG A 369 9.92 23.80 -1.72
N TRP A 370 9.35 22.64 -1.42
CA TRP A 370 9.79 21.37 -2.00
C TRP A 370 9.59 21.36 -3.51
N ALA A 371 8.38 21.72 -3.98
CA ALA A 371 8.04 21.75 -5.40
C ALA A 371 8.94 22.74 -6.18
N LEU A 372 9.21 23.92 -5.64
CA LEU A 372 10.16 24.86 -6.23
C LEU A 372 11.56 24.26 -6.35
N GLY A 373 12.03 23.61 -5.29
CA GLY A 373 13.34 22.94 -5.30
C GLY A 373 13.42 21.82 -6.35
N GLN A 374 12.37 21.02 -6.50
CA GLN A 374 12.31 19.97 -7.55
C GLN A 374 12.32 20.59 -8.94
N ARG A 375 11.44 21.56 -9.20
CA ARG A 375 11.41 22.29 -10.46
C ARG A 375 12.80 22.86 -10.82
N ASP A 376 13.41 23.58 -9.89
CA ASP A 376 14.70 24.25 -10.15
C ASP A 376 15.82 23.23 -10.40
N MET A 377 15.80 22.09 -9.70
CA MET A 377 16.75 21.00 -9.89
C MET A 377 16.64 20.40 -11.30
N PHE A 378 15.43 20.05 -11.75
CA PHE A 378 15.22 19.45 -13.08
C PHE A 378 15.42 20.49 -14.19
N ASN A 379 15.04 21.76 -13.98
CA ASN A 379 15.36 22.82 -14.93
C ASN A 379 16.86 23.00 -15.12
N PHE A 380 17.65 22.86 -14.05
CA PHE A 380 19.10 23.04 -14.09
C PHE A 380 19.82 21.82 -14.70
N HIS A 381 19.44 20.63 -14.31
CA HIS A 381 20.14 19.41 -14.73
C HIS A 381 19.67 18.86 -16.08
N GLU A 382 18.38 19.01 -16.39
CA GLU A 382 17.76 18.40 -17.56
C GLU A 382 17.34 19.42 -18.63
N ASP A 383 17.54 20.73 -18.39
CA ASP A 383 16.93 21.83 -19.19
C ASP A 383 15.41 21.67 -19.39
N PHE A 384 14.77 21.03 -18.40
CA PHE A 384 13.36 20.69 -18.41
C PHE A 384 12.53 21.78 -17.73
N ARG A 385 12.04 22.74 -18.50
CA ARG A 385 11.23 23.86 -18.00
C ARG A 385 9.84 23.37 -17.59
N MET A 386 9.74 22.84 -16.39
CA MET A 386 8.53 22.27 -15.85
C MET A 386 7.41 23.31 -15.71
N GLN A 387 6.29 23.09 -16.40
CA GLN A 387 5.09 23.95 -16.40
C GLN A 387 4.00 23.41 -15.49
N ILE A 388 3.88 22.09 -15.41
CA ILE A 388 2.91 21.40 -14.55
C ILE A 388 3.65 20.38 -13.69
N MET A 389 3.26 20.28 -12.42
CA MET A 389 3.69 19.23 -11.49
C MET A 389 2.46 18.45 -11.01
N LEU A 390 2.40 17.15 -11.33
CA LEU A 390 1.32 16.24 -10.93
C LEU A 390 1.71 15.49 -9.67
N LEU A 391 0.81 15.46 -8.68
CA LEU A 391 1.04 14.79 -7.39
C LEU A 391 -0.17 13.95 -6.97
N GLY A 392 0.06 12.93 -6.13
CA GLY A 392 -0.91 12.16 -5.35
C GLY A 392 -0.67 12.31 -3.83
N HIS A 393 -0.74 11.19 -3.09
CA HIS A 393 -0.30 10.99 -1.71
C HIS A 393 -1.18 11.62 -0.62
N LYS A 394 -1.63 12.86 -0.80
CA LYS A 394 -2.34 13.58 0.27
C LYS A 394 -3.85 13.32 0.30
N HIS A 395 -4.36 12.49 -0.60
CA HIS A 395 -5.74 12.05 -0.68
C HIS A 395 -6.76 13.19 -0.76
N HIS A 396 -6.34 14.39 -1.18
CA HIS A 396 -7.24 15.52 -1.40
C HIS A 396 -6.84 16.33 -2.62
N PHE A 397 -7.81 16.88 -3.29
CA PHE A 397 -7.60 17.77 -4.41
C PHE A 397 -6.91 19.06 -3.96
N HIS A 398 -5.86 19.43 -4.67
CA HIS A 398 -5.18 20.71 -4.47
C HIS A 398 -4.62 21.22 -5.79
N ILE A 399 -4.74 22.51 -6.02
CA ILE A 399 -4.13 23.20 -7.17
C ILE A 399 -3.53 24.51 -6.72
N GLU A 400 -2.31 24.78 -7.15
CA GLU A 400 -1.56 25.96 -6.73
C GLU A 400 -0.53 26.38 -7.78
N ASP A 401 -0.37 27.72 -8.00
CA ASP A 401 0.76 28.26 -8.73
C ASP A 401 1.98 28.36 -7.80
N VAL A 402 3.03 27.65 -8.15
CA VAL A 402 4.28 27.60 -7.42
C VAL A 402 5.39 28.21 -8.31
N GLY A 403 5.44 29.54 -8.33
CA GLY A 403 6.48 30.28 -9.05
C GLY A 403 6.46 30.04 -10.56
N GLY A 404 5.28 29.99 -11.16
CA GLY A 404 5.06 29.78 -12.59
C GLY A 404 4.96 28.31 -13.03
N THR A 405 5.11 27.36 -12.11
CA THR A 405 4.72 25.96 -12.31
C THR A 405 3.41 25.72 -11.61
N VAL A 406 2.44 25.11 -12.28
CA VAL A 406 1.16 24.76 -11.66
C VAL A 406 1.27 23.39 -11.04
N LEU A 407 1.10 23.31 -9.73
CA LEU A 407 0.98 22.07 -8.98
C LEU A 407 -0.48 21.61 -9.03
N ILE A 408 -0.71 20.36 -9.43
CA ILE A 408 -2.03 19.73 -9.49
C ILE A 408 -1.94 18.40 -8.73
N GLN A 409 -2.64 18.29 -7.62
CA GLN A 409 -2.69 17.08 -6.79
C GLN A 409 -4.04 16.41 -6.95
N SER A 410 -4.04 15.11 -7.27
CA SER A 410 -5.27 14.31 -7.32
C SER A 410 -5.79 14.03 -5.90
N SER A 411 -7.08 13.75 -5.84
CA SER A 411 -7.68 13.08 -4.71
C SER A 411 -7.37 11.57 -4.78
N THR A 412 -7.97 10.81 -3.88
CA THR A 412 -7.89 9.34 -3.87
C THR A 412 -9.18 8.72 -4.36
N LEU A 413 -9.13 7.52 -4.89
CA LEU A 413 -10.31 6.71 -5.15
C LEU A 413 -10.84 5.99 -3.90
N ASP A 414 -10.10 6.05 -2.82
CA ASP A 414 -10.54 5.61 -1.50
C ASP A 414 -11.67 6.51 -0.96
N THR A 415 -12.68 5.91 -0.30
CA THR A 415 -13.83 6.65 0.27
C THR A 415 -13.53 7.47 1.52
N GLY A 416 -12.28 7.57 1.88
CA GLY A 416 -11.85 8.26 3.08
C GLY A 416 -11.26 7.31 4.11
N SER A 417 -10.16 7.73 4.68
CA SER A 417 -9.56 7.07 5.84
C SER A 417 -10.14 7.70 7.09
N ARG A 418 -10.72 6.88 7.98
CA ARG A 418 -11.09 7.34 9.34
C ARG A 418 -9.92 8.02 10.05
N TYR A 419 -8.70 7.59 9.74
CA TYR A 419 -7.48 8.21 10.22
C TYR A 419 -7.35 9.65 9.71
N PHE A 420 -7.60 9.87 8.43
CA PHE A 420 -7.51 11.19 7.81
C PHE A 420 -8.64 12.10 8.30
N GLU A 421 -9.88 11.60 8.35
CA GLU A 421 -11.03 12.35 8.84
C GLU A 421 -10.89 12.72 10.33
N ALA A 422 -10.44 11.79 11.16
CA ALA A 422 -10.28 12.01 12.59
C ALA A 422 -8.99 12.80 12.93
N GLY A 423 -7.92 12.60 12.19
CA GLY A 423 -6.62 13.22 12.46
C GLY A 423 -6.48 14.61 11.87
N MET A 424 -7.03 14.86 10.69
CA MET A 424 -6.91 16.13 9.97
C MET A 424 -8.18 16.98 10.00
N GLY A 425 -9.29 16.42 10.49
CA GLY A 425 -10.58 17.13 10.56
C GLY A 425 -11.16 17.47 9.18
N ASN A 426 -10.68 16.83 8.11
CA ASN A 426 -11.00 17.15 6.75
C ASN A 426 -11.58 15.93 6.02
N ARG A 427 -12.60 16.16 5.19
CA ARG A 427 -13.16 15.15 4.30
C ARG A 427 -12.89 15.57 2.87
N SER A 428 -12.17 14.74 2.12
CA SER A 428 -11.94 14.96 0.70
C SER A 428 -13.02 14.29 -0.14
N ILE A 429 -13.32 14.88 -1.29
CA ILE A 429 -14.11 14.23 -2.33
C ILE A 429 -13.18 13.24 -3.04
N GLY A 430 -13.55 11.95 -3.03
CA GLY A 430 -12.83 10.91 -3.76
C GLY A 430 -13.01 11.08 -5.28
N GLY A 431 -12.00 10.71 -6.06
CA GLY A 431 -12.04 10.76 -7.52
C GLY A 431 -10.67 11.03 -8.14
N ALA A 432 -10.66 11.10 -9.46
CA ALA A 432 -9.50 11.49 -10.25
C ALA A 432 -9.72 12.89 -10.89
N LEU A 433 -8.72 13.36 -11.59
CA LEU A 433 -8.80 14.62 -12.33
C LEU A 433 -8.67 14.37 -13.83
N GLY A 434 -9.46 15.11 -14.61
CA GLY A 434 -9.33 15.17 -16.05
C GLY A 434 -9.18 16.62 -16.52
N PHE A 435 -8.29 16.89 -17.47
CA PHE A 435 -8.11 18.22 -18.03
C PHE A 435 -7.45 18.19 -19.39
N LEU A 436 -7.67 19.24 -20.16
CA LEU A 436 -6.97 19.45 -21.42
C LEU A 436 -5.55 19.98 -21.16
N VAL A 437 -4.57 19.46 -21.90
CA VAL A 437 -3.16 19.88 -21.84
C VAL A 437 -2.73 20.36 -23.22
N GLY A 438 -2.02 21.47 -23.28
CA GLY A 438 -1.47 21.95 -24.55
C GLY A 438 -0.82 23.32 -24.46
N GLU A 439 0.13 23.56 -25.34
CA GLU A 439 0.86 24.82 -25.49
C GLU A 439 -0.07 26.05 -25.65
N PRO A 440 -1.25 25.96 -26.30
CA PRO A 440 -2.16 27.12 -26.45
C PRO A 440 -2.67 27.68 -25.11
N TYR A 441 -2.64 26.90 -24.06
CA TYR A 441 -3.10 27.33 -22.74
C TYR A 441 -1.98 28.04 -21.97
N LYS A 442 -2.24 29.24 -21.48
CA LYS A 442 -1.26 30.03 -20.75
C LYS A 442 -0.63 29.31 -19.55
N THR A 443 -1.40 28.46 -18.90
CA THR A 443 -0.99 27.62 -17.76
C THR A 443 -0.54 26.23 -18.17
N GLY A 444 -0.56 25.89 -19.47
CA GLY A 444 -0.33 24.56 -19.99
C GLY A 444 -1.56 23.65 -19.95
N PHE A 445 -2.65 24.06 -19.29
CA PHE A 445 -3.88 23.26 -19.18
C PHE A 445 -5.15 24.12 -19.15
N ASP A 446 -6.30 23.47 -19.39
CA ASP A 446 -7.65 24.06 -19.33
C ASP A 446 -8.69 22.96 -19.02
N ALA A 447 -9.94 23.39 -18.80
CA ALA A 447 -11.10 22.51 -18.60
C ALA A 447 -10.91 21.44 -17.49
N LEU A 448 -10.31 21.85 -16.37
CA LEU A 448 -10.14 20.96 -15.23
C LEU A 448 -11.49 20.42 -14.76
N THR A 449 -11.59 19.10 -14.72
CA THR A 449 -12.81 18.35 -14.38
C THR A 449 -12.51 17.38 -13.25
N PHE A 450 -13.37 17.36 -12.26
CA PHE A 450 -13.35 16.34 -11.21
C PHE A 450 -14.11 15.10 -11.73
N LEU A 451 -13.44 13.97 -11.79
CA LEU A 451 -13.97 12.72 -12.36
C LEU A 451 -14.56 11.82 -11.28
#